data_fd92b8a5c82ff515c677ae64884bd576
#
_entry.id   fd92b8a5c82ff515c677ae64884bd576
#
_cell.length_a   1.000
_cell.length_b   1.000
_cell.length_c   1.000
_cell.angle_alpha   90.00
_cell.angle_beta   90.00
_cell.angle_gamma   90.00
#
_symmetry.space_group_name_H-M   'P 1'
#
loop_
_entity.id
_entity.type
_entity.pdbx_description
1 polymer ?
#
loop_
_entity_poly.entity_id
_entity_poly.type
_entity_poly.pdbx_seq_one_letter_code
_entity_poly.pdbx_strand_id
1 'polypeptide(L)'
;MGIALLTSCGQAGKEAARADDFTYQVDRFEDISVLKYRLPGFEQLAAGEKELIYYLSEAALCGRDILWDQNFKYNLVIRKTIEAIIASYSGDKQAAEYSSFIIWAKRVFFANGIHHHYSNDKFIPGFSEEYFATLVSGSYPSLLPLKDGQKPGELITMLAPVIFDPVLYAKRVDQSEGADMITSSANNFYEGVTQAEVEKYYATMTDPADLRPVSLGLNTKVVKTDGKVTEILYKSGGLYGPAIDRVISWLEKAKDVALSEAQKKELELLIDYYKTGDLKTWDDYNVLWAGNTGLSVDYINGFIETYGDPLGMKATWESVVDYKDMEASKRTSIITENAQWFEDNSPVDPQYRKEKVTGVAASVINVAMLGGD
;
A
#
# COMPACT_ATOMS: atom_id res chain seq x y z
N MET A 1 17.09 82.13 13.23
CA MET A 1 16.88 81.40 12.00
C MET A 1 17.46 80.00 12.19
N GLY A 2 16.65 79.02 12.54
CA GLY A 2 17.07 77.66 12.72
C GLY A 2 16.10 76.77 11.96
N ILE A 3 16.60 76.08 10.95
CA ILE A 3 15.85 75.19 10.10
C ILE A 3 15.84 73.80 10.77
N ALA A 4 14.68 73.33 11.18
CA ALA A 4 14.48 71.96 11.66
C ALA A 4 14.27 71.01 10.51
N LEU A 5 15.17 70.05 10.30
CA LEU A 5 15.04 68.92 9.41
C LEU A 5 14.23 67.80 10.12
N LEU A 6 13.03 67.55 9.64
CA LEU A 6 12.21 66.40 10.04
C LEU A 6 12.66 65.20 9.21
N THR A 7 13.38 64.25 9.83
CA THR A 7 13.63 62.91 9.30
C THR A 7 12.48 62.02 9.67
N SER A 8 11.65 61.68 8.69
CA SER A 8 10.61 60.64 8.80
C SER A 8 11.27 59.28 8.68
N CYS A 9 11.44 58.56 9.78
CA CYS A 9 11.73 57.12 9.77
C CYS A 9 10.44 56.38 9.52
N GLY A 10 10.24 55.96 8.28
CA GLY A 10 9.22 54.96 7.94
C GLY A 10 9.59 53.64 8.62
N GLN A 11 8.88 53.27 9.69
CA GLN A 11 8.86 51.92 10.18
C GLN A 11 8.11 51.04 9.19
N ALA A 12 8.85 50.29 8.37
CA ALA A 12 8.31 49.13 7.69
C ALA A 12 7.94 48.10 8.81
N GLY A 13 6.66 48.03 9.11
CA GLY A 13 6.15 47.00 10.02
C GLY A 13 6.51 45.65 9.44
N LYS A 14 7.43 44.93 10.09
CA LYS A 14 7.54 43.50 9.93
C LYS A 14 6.21 42.93 10.41
N GLU A 15 5.34 42.51 9.51
CA GLU A 15 4.26 41.59 9.84
C GLU A 15 4.90 40.39 10.54
N ALA A 16 4.66 40.26 11.82
CA ALA A 16 5.03 39.07 12.59
C ALA A 16 4.29 37.93 11.90
N ALA A 17 5.04 37.00 11.31
CA ALA A 17 4.48 35.76 10.79
C ALA A 17 3.60 35.17 11.90
N ARG A 18 2.28 35.08 11.64
CA ARG A 18 1.37 34.39 12.57
C ARG A 18 1.96 33.02 12.85
N ALA A 19 2.09 32.66 14.12
CA ALA A 19 2.49 31.31 14.50
C ALA A 19 1.61 30.29 13.76
N ASP A 20 2.24 29.33 13.13
CA ASP A 20 1.56 28.30 12.38
C ASP A 20 0.87 27.34 13.39
N ASP A 21 -0.45 27.42 13.50
CA ASP A 21 -1.28 26.58 14.40
C ASP A 21 -1.44 25.14 13.89
N PHE A 22 -0.72 24.74 12.85
CA PHE A 22 -0.84 23.40 12.28
C PHE A 22 -0.21 22.35 13.21
N THR A 23 -1.03 21.42 13.67
CA THR A 23 -0.58 20.31 14.51
C THR A 23 -0.14 19.14 13.63
N TYR A 24 1.16 18.90 13.56
CA TYR A 24 1.72 17.79 12.77
C TYR A 24 1.46 16.43 13.41
N GLN A 25 1.70 16.27 14.71
CA GLN A 25 1.43 15.01 15.41
C GLN A 25 -0.02 14.99 15.89
N VAL A 26 -0.82 14.08 15.35
CA VAL A 26 -2.27 13.96 15.65
C VAL A 26 -2.59 12.84 16.62
N ASP A 27 -1.71 11.83 16.73
CA ASP A 27 -1.82 10.74 17.69
C ASP A 27 -0.44 10.15 18.01
N ARG A 28 -0.36 9.43 19.12
CA ARG A 28 0.80 8.62 19.49
C ARG A 28 0.33 7.44 20.33
N PHE A 29 0.82 6.25 19.99
CA PHE A 29 0.58 5.04 20.78
C PHE A 29 1.81 4.16 20.72
N GLU A 30 2.26 3.66 21.88
CA GLU A 30 3.52 2.94 22.04
C GLU A 30 4.70 3.69 21.36
N ASP A 31 5.36 3.07 20.40
CA ASP A 31 6.49 3.61 19.64
C ASP A 31 6.09 4.30 18.33
N ILE A 32 4.79 4.32 17.98
CA ILE A 32 4.27 4.89 16.74
C ILE A 32 3.74 6.30 16.97
N SER A 33 4.20 7.26 16.16
CA SER A 33 3.64 8.62 16.06
C SER A 33 2.86 8.76 14.77
N VAL A 34 1.60 9.20 14.86
CA VAL A 34 0.77 9.49 13.69
C VAL A 34 0.92 10.97 13.33
N LEU A 35 1.46 11.21 12.16
CA LEU A 35 1.71 12.57 11.65
C LEU A 35 0.77 12.86 10.49
N LYS A 36 0.36 14.11 10.37
CA LYS A 36 -0.29 14.63 9.17
C LYS A 36 0.62 15.66 8.53
N TYR A 37 0.56 15.75 7.22
CA TYR A 37 1.34 16.67 6.42
C TYR A 37 0.43 17.62 5.68
N ARG A 38 0.95 18.80 5.33
CA ARG A 38 0.34 19.68 4.35
C ARG A 38 0.72 19.21 2.95
N LEU A 39 -0.09 19.56 1.99
CA LEU A 39 0.16 19.36 0.56
C LEU A 39 0.48 20.72 -0.08
N PRO A 40 1.72 21.23 0.04
CA PRO A 40 2.09 22.53 -0.51
C PRO A 40 1.94 22.50 -2.02
N GLY A 41 1.43 23.59 -2.59
CA GLY A 41 1.23 23.70 -4.03
C GLY A 41 -0.07 23.09 -4.57
N PHE A 42 -0.84 22.33 -3.78
CA PHE A 42 -2.08 21.71 -4.23
C PHE A 42 -3.12 22.75 -4.72
N GLU A 43 -3.25 23.86 -4.00
CA GLU A 43 -4.21 24.92 -4.35
C GLU A 43 -3.90 25.57 -5.71
N GLN A 44 -2.62 25.57 -6.14
CA GLN A 44 -2.15 26.15 -7.39
C GLN A 44 -2.31 25.21 -8.59
N LEU A 45 -2.58 23.93 -8.37
CA LEU A 45 -2.83 22.98 -9.45
C LEU A 45 -4.05 23.40 -10.29
N ALA A 46 -3.99 23.16 -11.60
CA ALA A 46 -5.11 23.37 -12.50
C ALA A 46 -6.31 22.45 -12.12
N ALA A 47 -7.51 22.83 -12.54
CA ALA A 47 -8.71 22.06 -12.24
C ALA A 47 -8.63 20.61 -12.74
N GLY A 48 -8.10 20.40 -13.97
CA GLY A 48 -7.92 19.04 -14.52
C GLY A 48 -6.91 18.19 -13.75
N GLU A 49 -5.83 18.79 -13.22
CA GLU A 49 -4.87 18.08 -12.37
C GLU A 49 -5.51 17.63 -11.05
N LYS A 50 -6.30 18.49 -10.42
CA LYS A 50 -7.05 18.15 -9.20
C LYS A 50 -8.09 17.06 -9.44
N GLU A 51 -8.76 17.11 -10.57
CA GLU A 51 -9.75 16.11 -10.97
C GLU A 51 -9.09 14.74 -11.23
N LEU A 52 -7.93 14.73 -11.90
CA LEU A 52 -7.13 13.53 -12.10
C LEU A 52 -6.68 12.92 -10.76
N ILE A 53 -6.11 13.73 -9.86
CA ILE A 53 -5.70 13.30 -8.50
C ILE A 53 -6.91 12.68 -7.77
N TYR A 54 -8.08 13.30 -7.86
CA TYR A 54 -9.28 12.78 -7.21
C TYR A 54 -9.66 11.39 -7.74
N TYR A 55 -9.73 11.19 -9.05
CA TYR A 55 -10.11 9.89 -9.62
C TYR A 55 -9.08 8.80 -9.34
N LEU A 56 -7.79 9.12 -9.41
CA LEU A 56 -6.72 8.20 -9.05
C LEU A 56 -6.76 7.84 -7.56
N SER A 57 -7.06 8.80 -6.67
CA SER A 57 -7.19 8.58 -5.23
C SER A 57 -8.39 7.68 -4.90
N GLU A 58 -9.53 7.85 -5.59
CA GLU A 58 -10.69 6.97 -5.44
C GLU A 58 -10.38 5.54 -5.91
N ALA A 59 -9.59 5.38 -7.00
CA ALA A 59 -9.10 4.07 -7.43
C ALA A 59 -8.21 3.42 -6.35
N ALA A 60 -7.30 4.21 -5.74
CA ALA A 60 -6.45 3.76 -4.65
C ALA A 60 -7.26 3.26 -3.43
N LEU A 61 -8.31 3.98 -3.04
CA LEU A 61 -9.19 3.57 -1.94
C LEU A 61 -9.90 2.24 -2.20
N CYS A 62 -10.24 1.95 -3.46
CA CYS A 62 -10.95 0.71 -3.81
C CYS A 62 -10.11 -0.55 -3.64
N GLY A 63 -8.79 -0.47 -3.75
CA GLY A 63 -7.89 -1.62 -3.69
C GLY A 63 -7.36 -1.95 -2.29
N ARG A 64 -7.50 -1.06 -1.29
CA ARG A 64 -6.88 -1.25 0.03
C ARG A 64 -7.24 -2.57 0.72
N ASP A 65 -8.45 -3.11 0.52
CA ASP A 65 -8.89 -4.36 1.13
C ASP A 65 -8.14 -5.57 0.57
N ILE A 66 -7.58 -5.45 -0.64
CA ILE A 66 -6.77 -6.49 -1.29
C ILE A 66 -5.53 -6.77 -0.45
N LEU A 67 -4.78 -5.73 -0.07
CA LEU A 67 -3.58 -5.88 0.75
C LEU A 67 -3.89 -6.55 2.10
N TRP A 68 -4.97 -6.17 2.77
CA TRP A 68 -5.38 -6.79 4.02
C TRP A 68 -5.56 -8.31 3.90
N ASP A 69 -6.20 -8.77 2.83
CA ASP A 69 -6.41 -10.18 2.55
C ASP A 69 -5.12 -10.89 2.13
N GLN A 70 -4.28 -10.24 1.30
CA GLN A 70 -2.97 -10.77 0.89
C GLN A 70 -2.04 -10.98 2.09
N ASN A 71 -2.04 -10.05 3.05
CA ASN A 71 -1.22 -10.14 4.26
C ASN A 71 -1.64 -11.32 5.14
N PHE A 72 -2.94 -11.62 5.27
CA PHE A 72 -3.44 -12.78 6.00
C PHE A 72 -4.94 -12.97 5.77
N LYS A 73 -5.36 -14.18 5.48
CA LYS A 73 -6.75 -14.55 5.14
C LYS A 73 -7.82 -14.17 6.19
N TYR A 74 -7.42 -13.93 7.45
CA TYR A 74 -8.34 -13.52 8.52
C TYR A 74 -8.33 -12.00 8.76
N ASN A 75 -7.42 -11.24 8.16
CA ASN A 75 -7.27 -9.80 8.46
C ASN A 75 -8.53 -8.99 8.18
N LEU A 76 -9.25 -9.25 7.08
CA LEU A 76 -10.47 -8.50 6.77
C LEU A 76 -11.60 -8.77 7.77
N VAL A 77 -11.75 -10.00 8.22
CA VAL A 77 -12.76 -10.33 9.24
C VAL A 77 -12.37 -9.78 10.60
N ILE A 78 -11.09 -9.81 10.94
CA ILE A 78 -10.56 -9.20 12.17
C ILE A 78 -10.78 -7.68 12.14
N ARG A 79 -10.43 -7.00 11.05
CA ARG A 79 -10.63 -5.55 10.89
C ARG A 79 -12.10 -5.17 11.09
N LYS A 80 -13.00 -5.83 10.38
CA LYS A 80 -14.44 -5.58 10.50
C LYS A 80 -14.96 -5.85 11.91
N THR A 81 -14.42 -6.86 12.61
CA THR A 81 -14.75 -7.13 14.02
C THR A 81 -14.28 -5.99 14.92
N ILE A 82 -13.06 -5.50 14.73
CA ILE A 82 -12.52 -4.34 15.47
C ILE A 82 -13.39 -3.09 15.21
N GLU A 83 -13.71 -2.80 13.94
CA GLU A 83 -14.58 -1.68 13.56
C GLU A 83 -15.96 -1.76 14.23
N ALA A 84 -16.56 -2.95 14.23
CA ALA A 84 -17.85 -3.19 14.88
C ALA A 84 -17.80 -2.96 16.41
N ILE A 85 -16.73 -3.44 17.07
CA ILE A 85 -16.51 -3.22 18.51
C ILE A 85 -16.35 -1.73 18.79
N ILE A 86 -15.50 -1.03 18.09
CA ILE A 86 -15.27 0.41 18.30
C ILE A 86 -16.56 1.20 18.12
N ALA A 87 -17.35 0.86 17.11
CA ALA A 87 -18.59 1.56 16.76
C ALA A 87 -19.76 1.25 17.74
N SER A 88 -19.83 0.05 18.31
CA SER A 88 -21.08 -0.38 18.97
C SER A 88 -20.92 -0.97 20.39
N TYR A 89 -19.70 -1.27 20.84
CA TYR A 89 -19.51 -1.78 22.20
C TYR A 89 -20.04 -0.78 23.26
N SER A 90 -20.96 -1.23 24.08
CA SER A 90 -21.67 -0.42 25.07
C SER A 90 -21.16 -0.60 26.51
N GLY A 91 -20.18 -1.49 26.73
CA GLY A 91 -19.60 -1.74 28.05
C GLY A 91 -18.63 -0.64 28.51
N ASP A 92 -17.86 -0.95 29.56
CA ASP A 92 -16.92 0.02 30.16
C ASP A 92 -15.73 0.30 29.25
N LYS A 93 -15.71 1.47 28.62
CA LYS A 93 -14.59 1.95 27.77
C LYS A 93 -13.44 2.57 28.58
N GLN A 94 -13.56 2.66 29.91
CA GLN A 94 -12.49 3.11 30.81
C GLN A 94 -11.70 1.93 31.41
N ALA A 95 -12.14 0.70 31.17
CA ALA A 95 -11.41 -0.50 31.62
C ALA A 95 -10.00 -0.54 31.04
N ALA A 96 -9.04 -1.01 31.82
CA ALA A 96 -7.64 -1.15 31.37
C ALA A 96 -7.51 -2.06 30.15
N GLU A 97 -8.27 -3.15 30.10
CA GLU A 97 -8.29 -4.08 28.96
C GLU A 97 -8.88 -3.43 27.68
N TYR A 98 -9.84 -2.50 27.84
CA TYR A 98 -10.34 -1.71 26.68
C TYR A 98 -9.24 -0.82 26.10
N SER A 99 -8.46 -0.16 26.97
CA SER A 99 -7.31 0.63 26.54
C SER A 99 -6.27 -0.23 25.80
N SER A 100 -5.97 -1.42 26.32
CA SER A 100 -5.07 -2.38 25.65
C SER A 100 -5.63 -2.87 24.31
N PHE A 101 -6.93 -3.11 24.23
CA PHE A 101 -7.62 -3.44 22.97
C PHE A 101 -7.47 -2.32 21.93
N ILE A 102 -7.68 -1.06 22.33
CA ILE A 102 -7.55 0.10 21.41
C ILE A 102 -6.09 0.24 20.91
N ILE A 103 -5.09 0.02 21.74
CA ILE A 103 -3.68 0.04 21.34
C ILE A 103 -3.42 -1.08 20.31
N TRP A 104 -3.84 -2.31 20.60
CA TRP A 104 -3.70 -3.42 19.67
C TRP A 104 -4.46 -3.15 18.35
N ALA A 105 -5.68 -2.64 18.40
CA ALA A 105 -6.45 -2.26 17.23
C ALA A 105 -5.73 -1.23 16.36
N LYS A 106 -5.14 -0.19 16.98
CA LYS A 106 -4.33 0.82 16.25
C LYS A 106 -3.11 0.18 15.57
N ARG A 107 -2.42 -0.76 16.22
CA ARG A 107 -1.30 -1.50 15.59
C ARG A 107 -1.77 -2.33 14.40
N VAL A 108 -2.90 -3.03 14.53
CA VAL A 108 -3.51 -3.80 13.44
C VAL A 108 -3.87 -2.92 12.26
N PHE A 109 -4.46 -1.74 12.50
CA PHE A 109 -4.76 -0.77 11.43
C PHE A 109 -3.49 -0.23 10.77
N PHE A 110 -2.48 0.11 11.56
CA PHE A 110 -1.21 0.63 11.06
C PHE A 110 -0.46 -0.38 10.17
N ALA A 111 -0.47 -1.66 10.56
CA ALA A 111 0.25 -2.72 9.84
C ALA A 111 -0.57 -3.42 8.74
N ASN A 112 -1.79 -2.97 8.43
CA ASN A 112 -2.72 -3.65 7.53
C ASN A 112 -2.92 -5.13 7.87
N GLY A 113 -2.96 -5.47 9.18
CA GLY A 113 -3.15 -6.83 9.67
C GLY A 113 -2.57 -7.08 11.05
N ILE A 114 -2.69 -8.33 11.52
CA ILE A 114 -2.25 -8.74 12.86
C ILE A 114 -0.75 -9.01 12.99
N HIS A 115 0.03 -8.80 11.92
CA HIS A 115 1.47 -9.00 11.91
C HIS A 115 2.21 -7.68 11.75
N HIS A 116 3.35 -7.56 12.42
CA HIS A 116 4.20 -6.38 12.32
C HIS A 116 4.75 -6.22 10.90
N HIS A 117 4.67 -5.03 10.34
CA HIS A 117 4.99 -4.74 8.94
C HIS A 117 6.46 -5.00 8.55
N TYR A 118 7.41 -4.90 9.50
CA TYR A 118 8.83 -5.20 9.26
C TYR A 118 9.27 -6.57 9.80
N SER A 119 9.02 -6.87 11.10
CA SER A 119 9.49 -8.12 11.69
C SER A 119 8.67 -9.34 11.27
N ASN A 120 7.49 -9.13 10.68
CA ASN A 120 6.52 -10.14 10.33
C ASN A 120 5.93 -10.93 11.51
N ASP A 121 6.27 -10.60 12.75
CA ASP A 121 5.78 -11.28 13.94
C ASP A 121 4.34 -10.86 14.25
N LYS A 122 3.55 -11.81 14.74
CA LYS A 122 2.19 -11.54 15.16
C LYS A 122 2.13 -10.65 16.40
N PHE A 123 1.25 -9.65 16.40
CA PHE A 123 0.93 -8.83 17.57
C PHE A 123 0.13 -9.65 18.58
N ILE A 124 0.73 -9.95 19.73
CA ILE A 124 0.00 -10.59 20.83
C ILE A 124 -0.75 -9.50 21.60
N PRO A 125 -2.09 -9.65 21.77
CA PRO A 125 -2.89 -8.65 22.49
C PRO A 125 -2.46 -8.46 23.95
N GLY A 126 -2.55 -7.24 24.45
CA GLY A 126 -2.35 -6.91 25.87
C GLY A 126 -3.65 -7.04 26.72
N PHE A 127 -4.66 -7.74 26.21
CA PHE A 127 -5.95 -8.02 26.87
C PHE A 127 -6.27 -9.53 26.73
N SER A 128 -7.19 -10.02 27.54
CA SER A 128 -7.50 -11.46 27.61
C SER A 128 -8.44 -11.93 26.49
N GLU A 129 -8.43 -13.23 26.19
CA GLU A 129 -9.38 -13.88 25.28
C GLU A 129 -10.83 -13.75 25.80
N GLU A 130 -11.03 -13.88 27.11
CA GLU A 130 -12.31 -13.68 27.77
C GLU A 130 -12.83 -12.25 27.58
N TYR A 131 -11.92 -11.27 27.62
CA TYR A 131 -12.28 -9.88 27.36
C TYR A 131 -12.64 -9.66 25.88
N PHE A 132 -11.93 -10.28 24.95
CA PHE A 132 -12.30 -10.29 23.53
C PHE A 132 -13.73 -10.84 23.32
N ALA A 133 -14.05 -11.95 23.95
CA ALA A 133 -15.40 -12.52 23.92
C ALA A 133 -16.45 -11.54 24.48
N THR A 134 -16.12 -10.81 25.55
CA THR A 134 -16.98 -9.77 26.13
C THR A 134 -17.18 -8.60 25.14
N LEU A 135 -16.12 -8.12 24.48
CA LEU A 135 -16.19 -7.05 23.49
C LEU A 135 -17.08 -7.43 22.30
N VAL A 136 -16.89 -8.62 21.72
CA VAL A 136 -17.70 -9.10 20.60
C VAL A 136 -19.16 -9.30 21.01
N SER A 137 -19.43 -9.92 22.14
CA SER A 137 -20.79 -10.18 22.64
C SER A 137 -21.52 -8.91 23.03
N GLY A 138 -20.80 -7.86 23.47
CA GLY A 138 -21.34 -6.55 23.83
C GLY A 138 -21.48 -5.59 22.63
N SER A 139 -21.20 -6.04 21.42
CA SER A 139 -21.32 -5.28 20.18
C SER A 139 -22.61 -5.63 19.44
N TYR A 140 -23.06 -4.71 18.55
CA TYR A 140 -24.27 -4.96 17.75
C TYR A 140 -24.01 -6.07 16.72
N PRO A 141 -24.78 -7.19 16.76
CA PRO A 141 -24.59 -8.30 15.82
C PRO A 141 -24.70 -7.89 14.34
N SER A 142 -25.51 -6.86 14.04
CA SER A 142 -25.67 -6.32 12.68
C SER A 142 -24.44 -5.64 12.10
N LEU A 143 -23.47 -5.27 12.94
CA LEU A 143 -22.21 -4.66 12.52
C LEU A 143 -21.06 -5.70 12.46
N LEU A 144 -21.21 -6.81 13.15
CA LEU A 144 -20.22 -7.88 13.12
C LEU A 144 -20.17 -8.56 11.74
N PRO A 145 -19.00 -9.00 11.26
CA PRO A 145 -18.85 -9.67 9.96
C PRO A 145 -19.32 -11.13 10.01
N LEU A 146 -20.55 -11.32 10.41
CA LEU A 146 -21.17 -12.64 10.51
C LEU A 146 -21.63 -13.13 9.13
N LYS A 147 -21.39 -14.40 8.84
CA LYS A 147 -22.00 -15.09 7.70
C LYS A 147 -23.48 -15.36 7.97
N ASP A 148 -24.24 -15.64 6.92
CA ASP A 148 -25.65 -15.97 7.05
C ASP A 148 -25.88 -17.10 8.08
N GLY A 149 -26.68 -16.82 9.10
CA GLY A 149 -26.96 -17.76 10.20
C GLY A 149 -25.87 -17.88 11.27
N GLN A 150 -24.71 -17.27 11.09
CA GLN A 150 -23.60 -17.33 12.07
C GLN A 150 -23.93 -16.47 13.31
N LYS A 151 -23.57 -16.99 14.48
CA LYS A 151 -23.74 -16.30 15.78
C LYS A 151 -22.43 -15.65 16.23
N PRO A 152 -22.45 -14.59 17.05
CA PRO A 152 -21.24 -13.97 17.60
C PRO A 152 -20.29 -14.95 18.30
N GLY A 153 -20.82 -15.97 19.03
CA GLY A 153 -20.01 -17.01 19.66
C GLY A 153 -19.19 -17.85 18.68
N GLU A 154 -19.72 -18.11 17.48
CA GLU A 154 -18.98 -18.84 16.44
C GLU A 154 -17.87 -18.00 15.82
N LEU A 155 -18.09 -16.67 15.70
CA LEU A 155 -17.05 -15.73 15.30
C LEU A 155 -15.92 -15.68 16.34
N ILE A 156 -16.25 -15.64 17.64
CA ILE A 156 -15.27 -15.69 18.72
C ILE A 156 -14.47 -16.99 18.65
N THR A 157 -15.13 -18.15 18.56
CA THR A 157 -14.48 -19.47 18.47
C THR A 157 -13.51 -19.55 17.28
N MET A 158 -13.85 -18.90 16.16
CA MET A 158 -13.00 -18.86 14.98
C MET A 158 -11.79 -17.93 15.17
N LEU A 159 -11.98 -16.75 15.75
CA LEU A 159 -10.94 -15.71 15.81
C LEU A 159 -10.03 -15.81 17.02
N ALA A 160 -10.50 -16.32 18.16
CA ALA A 160 -9.73 -16.36 19.38
C ALA A 160 -8.39 -17.11 19.23
N PRO A 161 -8.32 -18.34 18.69
CA PRO A 161 -7.04 -19.02 18.50
C PRO A 161 -6.15 -18.29 17.47
N VAL A 162 -6.74 -17.65 16.45
CA VAL A 162 -5.99 -16.89 15.45
C VAL A 162 -5.29 -15.66 16.07
N ILE A 163 -5.96 -15.00 17.01
CA ILE A 163 -5.48 -13.77 17.64
C ILE A 163 -4.54 -14.06 18.81
N PHE A 164 -4.89 -15.01 19.67
CA PHE A 164 -4.24 -15.20 20.99
C PHE A 164 -3.19 -16.32 21.04
N ASP A 165 -3.28 -17.36 20.20
CA ASP A 165 -2.25 -18.41 20.19
C ASP A 165 -0.93 -17.85 19.62
N PRO A 166 0.17 -17.78 20.39
CA PRO A 166 1.42 -17.20 19.94
C PRO A 166 2.15 -18.02 18.88
N VAL A 167 1.78 -19.29 18.70
CA VAL A 167 2.44 -20.22 17.76
C VAL A 167 1.67 -20.31 16.44
N LEU A 168 0.34 -20.35 16.52
CA LEU A 168 -0.50 -20.45 15.33
C LEU A 168 -0.39 -19.16 14.49
N TYR A 169 0.05 -19.28 13.23
CA TYR A 169 0.27 -18.12 12.34
C TYR A 169 1.22 -17.06 12.93
N ALA A 170 2.32 -17.50 13.55
CA ALA A 170 3.23 -16.66 14.29
C ALA A 170 3.89 -15.56 13.42
N LYS A 171 4.13 -15.87 12.13
CA LYS A 171 4.77 -14.94 11.19
C LYS A 171 3.99 -14.77 9.90
N ARG A 172 3.90 -13.54 9.38
CA ARG A 172 3.35 -13.25 8.04
C ARG A 172 4.23 -13.86 6.95
N VAL A 173 5.54 -13.66 7.06
CA VAL A 173 6.57 -14.23 6.19
C VAL A 173 7.59 -14.92 7.06
N ASP A 174 7.80 -16.21 6.85
CA ASP A 174 8.81 -17.01 7.54
C ASP A 174 9.80 -17.58 6.53
N GLN A 175 11.05 -17.15 6.63
CA GLN A 175 12.18 -17.61 5.82
C GLN A 175 13.26 -18.27 6.70
N SER A 176 12.85 -18.84 7.84
CA SER A 176 13.77 -19.53 8.76
C SER A 176 14.39 -20.76 8.08
N GLU A 177 15.66 -21.02 8.38
CA GLU A 177 16.41 -22.16 7.82
C GLU A 177 15.71 -23.48 8.15
N GLY A 178 15.48 -24.30 7.14
CA GLY A 178 14.86 -25.63 7.26
C GLY A 178 13.34 -25.63 7.34
N ALA A 179 12.69 -24.48 7.36
CA ALA A 179 11.22 -24.38 7.26
C ALA A 179 10.77 -24.49 5.79
N ASP A 180 9.59 -25.07 5.55
CA ASP A 180 8.87 -24.85 4.29
C ASP A 180 8.29 -23.44 4.34
N MET A 181 8.88 -22.50 3.58
CA MET A 181 8.58 -21.09 3.65
C MET A 181 7.12 -20.77 3.34
N ILE A 182 6.42 -21.60 2.57
CA ILE A 182 5.01 -21.41 2.24
C ILE A 182 4.12 -21.83 3.41
N THR A 183 4.32 -23.04 3.93
CA THR A 183 3.43 -23.58 4.97
C THR A 183 3.67 -22.96 6.34
N SER A 184 4.85 -22.40 6.59
CA SER A 184 5.17 -21.69 7.84
C SER A 184 4.73 -20.20 7.81
N SER A 185 4.51 -19.62 6.63
CA SER A 185 4.05 -18.23 6.48
C SER A 185 2.53 -18.11 6.52
N ALA A 186 2.04 -17.05 7.17
CA ALA A 186 0.60 -16.78 7.31
C ALA A 186 0.00 -15.98 6.15
N ASN A 187 0.82 -15.43 5.23
CA ASN A 187 0.33 -14.68 4.07
C ASN A 187 -0.62 -15.52 3.21
N ASN A 188 -1.44 -14.86 2.39
CA ASN A 188 -2.53 -15.52 1.67
C ASN A 188 -2.25 -15.70 0.17
N PHE A 189 -0.98 -15.85 -0.21
CA PHE A 189 -0.60 -16.07 -1.62
C PHE A 189 -0.69 -17.55 -2.04
N TYR A 190 -0.74 -18.46 -1.07
CA TYR A 190 -0.70 -19.90 -1.29
C TYR A 190 -1.76 -20.61 -0.46
N GLU A 191 -2.34 -21.69 -1.01
CA GLU A 191 -3.32 -22.49 -0.29
C GLU A 191 -3.22 -23.98 -0.65
N GLY A 192 -2.96 -24.81 0.37
CA GLY A 192 -2.90 -26.26 0.22
C GLY A 192 -1.68 -26.78 -0.55
N VAL A 193 -0.65 -25.96 -0.73
CA VAL A 193 0.60 -26.29 -1.44
C VAL A 193 1.79 -26.16 -0.52
N THR A 194 2.86 -26.88 -0.85
CA THR A 194 4.19 -26.76 -0.25
C THR A 194 5.11 -25.94 -1.14
N GLN A 195 6.24 -25.47 -0.61
CA GLN A 195 7.28 -24.78 -1.38
C GLN A 195 7.75 -25.60 -2.58
N ALA A 196 8.08 -26.87 -2.38
CA ALA A 196 8.54 -27.74 -3.45
C ALA A 196 7.51 -27.92 -4.60
N GLU A 197 6.21 -27.94 -4.27
CA GLU A 197 5.15 -28.04 -5.27
C GLU A 197 5.03 -26.75 -6.10
N VAL A 198 5.17 -25.58 -5.47
CA VAL A 198 5.13 -24.28 -6.14
C VAL A 198 6.36 -24.09 -7.03
N GLU A 199 7.55 -24.38 -6.52
CA GLU A 199 8.79 -24.32 -7.31
C GLU A 199 8.71 -25.21 -8.54
N LYS A 200 8.25 -26.46 -8.38
CA LYS A 200 8.01 -27.38 -9.49
C LYS A 200 6.99 -26.86 -10.49
N TYR A 201 5.92 -26.24 -10.01
CA TYR A 201 4.86 -25.68 -10.87
C TYR A 201 5.42 -24.58 -11.78
N TYR A 202 6.14 -23.60 -11.23
CA TYR A 202 6.71 -22.51 -12.01
C TYR A 202 7.92 -22.94 -12.88
N ALA A 203 8.68 -23.92 -12.46
CA ALA A 203 9.77 -24.47 -13.28
C ALA A 203 9.27 -25.01 -14.65
N THR A 204 8.00 -25.40 -14.75
CA THR A 204 7.40 -25.86 -16.04
C THR A 204 7.07 -24.70 -16.98
N MET A 205 7.04 -23.46 -16.50
CA MET A 205 6.66 -22.27 -17.27
C MET A 205 7.86 -21.39 -17.60
N THR A 206 8.99 -21.63 -16.97
CA THR A 206 10.21 -20.84 -17.17
C THR A 206 10.98 -21.31 -18.38
N ASP A 207 11.27 -20.41 -19.32
CA ASP A 207 12.20 -20.65 -20.42
C ASP A 207 13.57 -19.99 -20.07
N PRO A 208 14.63 -20.78 -19.81
CA PRO A 208 15.94 -20.23 -19.50
C PRO A 208 16.58 -19.44 -20.67
N ALA A 209 16.08 -19.58 -21.88
CA ALA A 209 16.55 -18.84 -23.06
C ALA A 209 15.84 -17.49 -23.23
N ASP A 210 14.75 -17.25 -22.53
CA ASP A 210 14.07 -15.96 -22.56
C ASP A 210 14.86 -14.92 -21.77
N LEU A 211 15.37 -13.90 -22.47
CA LEU A 211 16.11 -12.80 -21.87
C LEU A 211 15.22 -11.68 -21.29
N ARG A 212 13.92 -11.77 -21.47
CA ARG A 212 12.91 -10.81 -20.98
C ARG A 212 11.65 -11.53 -20.50
N PRO A 213 11.83 -12.44 -19.51
CA PRO A 213 10.68 -13.18 -18.99
C PRO A 213 9.71 -12.24 -18.25
N VAL A 214 8.43 -12.51 -18.37
CA VAL A 214 7.42 -11.86 -17.51
C VAL A 214 7.59 -12.34 -16.06
N SER A 215 7.15 -11.52 -15.11
CA SER A 215 7.19 -11.86 -13.67
C SER A 215 6.11 -12.89 -13.33
N LEU A 216 6.37 -14.17 -13.64
CA LEU A 216 5.42 -15.26 -13.42
C LEU A 216 4.91 -15.28 -11.98
N GLY A 217 3.60 -15.35 -11.83
CA GLY A 217 2.96 -15.43 -10.53
C GLY A 217 2.69 -14.10 -9.83
N LEU A 218 3.13 -12.97 -10.39
CA LEU A 218 3.06 -11.64 -9.76
C LEU A 218 1.66 -11.31 -9.22
N ASN A 219 0.63 -11.52 -10.03
CA ASN A 219 -0.77 -11.16 -9.76
C ASN A 219 -1.66 -12.40 -9.59
N THR A 220 -1.18 -13.40 -8.85
CA THR A 220 -1.92 -14.65 -8.67
C THR A 220 -1.83 -15.20 -7.25
N LYS A 221 -2.82 -16.01 -6.87
CA LYS A 221 -2.76 -16.93 -5.74
C LYS A 221 -2.61 -18.34 -6.27
N VAL A 222 -1.67 -19.12 -5.72
CA VAL A 222 -1.54 -20.55 -6.03
C VAL A 222 -2.38 -21.37 -5.07
N VAL A 223 -3.18 -22.27 -5.64
CA VAL A 223 -4.04 -23.16 -4.87
C VAL A 223 -3.88 -24.60 -5.32
N LYS A 224 -4.10 -25.56 -4.40
CA LYS A 224 -4.15 -26.97 -4.73
C LYS A 224 -5.56 -27.50 -4.46
N THR A 225 -6.25 -27.91 -5.52
CA THR A 225 -7.59 -28.50 -5.44
C THR A 225 -7.56 -29.86 -6.11
N ASP A 226 -8.05 -30.87 -5.43
CA ASP A 226 -8.08 -32.28 -5.90
C ASP A 226 -6.71 -32.78 -6.39
N GLY A 227 -5.64 -32.38 -5.67
CA GLY A 227 -4.26 -32.76 -5.97
C GLY A 227 -3.61 -31.99 -7.13
N LYS A 228 -4.32 -31.07 -7.79
CA LYS A 228 -3.81 -30.25 -8.87
C LYS A 228 -3.45 -28.85 -8.39
N VAL A 229 -2.22 -28.41 -8.67
CA VAL A 229 -1.75 -27.05 -8.44
C VAL A 229 -2.18 -26.16 -9.60
N THR A 230 -2.81 -25.02 -9.28
CA THR A 230 -3.31 -24.02 -10.25
C THR A 230 -3.17 -22.61 -9.70
N GLU A 231 -3.26 -21.61 -10.58
CA GLU A 231 -3.30 -20.19 -10.20
C GLU A 231 -4.71 -19.62 -10.28
N ILE A 232 -5.03 -18.71 -9.39
CA ILE A 232 -6.21 -17.84 -9.46
C ILE A 232 -5.70 -16.42 -9.69
N LEU A 233 -6.04 -15.82 -10.82
CA LEU A 233 -5.58 -14.48 -11.19
C LEU A 233 -6.31 -13.38 -10.41
N TYR A 234 -5.57 -12.33 -10.06
CA TYR A 234 -6.09 -11.07 -9.55
C TYR A 234 -6.49 -10.18 -10.73
N LYS A 235 -7.77 -10.22 -11.09
CA LYS A 235 -8.31 -9.48 -12.22
C LYS A 235 -9.83 -9.33 -12.12
N SER A 236 -10.43 -8.53 -13.00
CA SER A 236 -11.88 -8.51 -13.20
C SER A 236 -12.44 -9.91 -13.39
N GLY A 237 -13.47 -10.27 -12.64
CA GLY A 237 -14.05 -11.61 -12.63
C GLY A 237 -13.18 -12.73 -12.04
N GLY A 238 -11.97 -12.42 -11.56
CA GLY A 238 -11.09 -13.33 -10.83
C GLY A 238 -11.10 -13.10 -9.32
N LEU A 239 -10.02 -13.49 -8.63
CA LEU A 239 -9.86 -13.16 -7.23
C LEU A 239 -9.74 -11.63 -7.09
N TYR A 240 -10.38 -11.07 -6.06
CA TYR A 240 -10.56 -9.62 -5.87
C TYR A 240 -11.38 -8.91 -6.97
N GLY A 241 -12.06 -9.63 -7.87
CA GLY A 241 -12.81 -9.08 -8.98
C GLY A 241 -13.67 -7.86 -8.61
N PRO A 242 -14.56 -7.92 -7.59
CA PRO A 242 -15.38 -6.78 -7.21
C PRO A 242 -14.62 -5.52 -6.77
N ALA A 243 -13.43 -5.66 -6.17
CA ALA A 243 -12.57 -4.54 -5.83
C ALA A 243 -11.89 -3.98 -7.08
N ILE A 244 -11.34 -4.86 -7.91
CA ILE A 244 -10.68 -4.52 -9.17
C ILE A 244 -11.65 -3.83 -10.13
N ASP A 245 -12.91 -4.28 -10.22
CA ASP A 245 -13.92 -3.63 -11.06
C ASP A 245 -14.21 -2.18 -10.62
N ARG A 246 -14.16 -1.90 -9.31
CA ARG A 246 -14.25 -0.52 -8.81
C ARG A 246 -13.00 0.29 -9.14
N VAL A 247 -11.81 -0.30 -9.01
CA VAL A 247 -10.55 0.32 -9.45
C VAL A 247 -10.64 0.70 -10.92
N ILE A 248 -11.01 -0.23 -11.80
CA ILE A 248 -11.21 0.01 -13.24
C ILE A 248 -12.18 1.16 -13.48
N SER A 249 -13.32 1.19 -12.78
CA SER A 249 -14.33 2.25 -12.95
C SER A 249 -13.78 3.66 -12.67
N TRP A 250 -12.89 3.81 -11.71
CA TRP A 250 -12.24 5.08 -11.41
C TRP A 250 -11.08 5.40 -12.35
N LEU A 251 -10.31 4.39 -12.77
CA LEU A 251 -9.25 4.56 -13.78
C LEU A 251 -9.82 4.97 -15.15
N GLU A 252 -11.01 4.49 -15.54
CA GLU A 252 -11.67 4.95 -16.77
C GLU A 252 -11.99 6.45 -16.70
N LYS A 253 -12.44 6.96 -15.56
CA LYS A 253 -12.66 8.41 -15.36
C LYS A 253 -11.33 9.19 -15.36
N ALA A 254 -10.29 8.66 -14.72
CA ALA A 254 -8.95 9.25 -14.73
C ALA A 254 -8.41 9.36 -16.17
N LYS A 255 -8.61 8.34 -16.98
CA LYS A 255 -8.23 8.30 -18.39
C LYS A 255 -8.88 9.44 -19.21
N ASP A 256 -10.16 9.73 -18.93
CA ASP A 256 -10.91 10.77 -19.65
C ASP A 256 -10.38 12.20 -19.36
N VAL A 257 -9.68 12.39 -18.25
CA VAL A 257 -9.06 13.67 -17.84
C VAL A 257 -7.52 13.63 -17.84
N ALA A 258 -6.93 12.64 -18.50
CA ALA A 258 -5.48 12.48 -18.58
C ALA A 258 -4.81 13.74 -19.15
N LEU A 259 -3.64 14.10 -18.60
CA LEU A 259 -2.92 15.35 -18.92
C LEU A 259 -2.18 15.28 -20.26
N SER A 260 -2.02 14.08 -20.81
CA SER A 260 -1.38 13.85 -22.11
C SER A 260 -1.89 12.57 -22.77
N GLU A 261 -1.70 12.45 -24.09
CA GLU A 261 -2.01 11.22 -24.82
C GLU A 261 -1.17 10.03 -24.33
N ALA A 262 0.08 10.27 -23.88
CA ALA A 262 0.91 9.23 -23.30
C ALA A 262 0.32 8.71 -21.99
N GLN A 263 -0.08 9.60 -21.07
CA GLN A 263 -0.72 9.22 -19.81
C GLN A 263 -2.06 8.52 -20.04
N LYS A 264 -2.83 8.98 -21.03
CA LYS A 264 -4.05 8.29 -21.43
C LYS A 264 -3.79 6.86 -21.87
N LYS A 265 -2.73 6.64 -22.66
CA LYS A 265 -2.32 5.32 -23.12
C LYS A 265 -1.84 4.42 -21.99
N GLU A 266 -1.13 4.98 -21.01
CA GLU A 266 -0.75 4.27 -19.77
C GLU A 266 -1.97 3.76 -19.02
N LEU A 267 -2.96 4.63 -18.80
CA LEU A 267 -4.21 4.27 -18.12
C LEU A 267 -5.00 3.21 -18.90
N GLU A 268 -5.01 3.25 -20.25
CA GLU A 268 -5.60 2.20 -21.07
C GLU A 268 -4.94 0.84 -20.84
N LEU A 269 -3.60 0.78 -20.85
CA LEU A 269 -2.86 -0.45 -20.61
C LEU A 269 -3.07 -0.99 -19.19
N LEU A 270 -3.08 -0.12 -18.19
CA LEU A 270 -3.35 -0.50 -16.81
C LEU A 270 -4.77 -1.08 -16.64
N ILE A 271 -5.76 -0.46 -17.27
CA ILE A 271 -7.14 -0.95 -17.29
C ILE A 271 -7.22 -2.32 -17.99
N ASP A 272 -6.54 -2.49 -19.11
CA ASP A 272 -6.49 -3.76 -19.84
C ASP A 272 -5.80 -4.86 -19.02
N TYR A 273 -4.71 -4.53 -18.32
CA TYR A 273 -4.07 -5.43 -17.35
C TYR A 273 -5.05 -5.89 -16.26
N TYR A 274 -5.79 -4.98 -15.64
CA TYR A 274 -6.77 -5.35 -14.61
C TYR A 274 -7.94 -6.17 -15.16
N LYS A 275 -8.32 -5.97 -16.43
CA LYS A 275 -9.36 -6.77 -17.11
C LYS A 275 -8.88 -8.18 -17.43
N THR A 276 -7.65 -8.32 -17.89
CA THR A 276 -7.12 -9.59 -18.43
C THR A 276 -6.25 -10.37 -17.45
N GLY A 277 -5.50 -9.68 -16.60
CA GLY A 277 -4.44 -10.25 -15.77
C GLY A 277 -3.16 -10.57 -16.53
N ASP A 278 -3.03 -10.09 -17.78
CA ASP A 278 -1.90 -10.40 -18.66
C ASP A 278 -0.62 -9.66 -18.26
N LEU A 279 0.44 -10.40 -17.92
CA LEU A 279 1.72 -9.84 -17.48
C LEU A 279 2.50 -9.14 -18.59
N LYS A 280 2.26 -9.50 -19.84
CA LYS A 280 2.88 -8.77 -20.96
C LYS A 280 2.30 -7.38 -21.10
N THR A 281 0.99 -7.22 -20.94
CA THR A 281 0.31 -5.92 -20.87
C THR A 281 0.82 -5.09 -19.68
N TRP A 282 1.10 -5.75 -18.54
CA TRP A 282 1.72 -5.11 -17.39
C TRP A 282 3.13 -4.58 -17.70
N ASP A 283 3.97 -5.37 -18.37
CA ASP A 283 5.30 -4.92 -18.79
C ASP A 283 5.23 -3.74 -19.78
N ASP A 284 4.32 -3.79 -20.76
CA ASP A 284 4.13 -2.72 -21.73
C ASP A 284 3.66 -1.42 -21.06
N TYR A 285 2.78 -1.52 -20.05
CA TYR A 285 2.40 -0.41 -19.19
C TYR A 285 3.61 0.20 -18.47
N ASN A 286 4.41 -0.63 -17.79
CA ASN A 286 5.57 -0.16 -17.02
C ASN A 286 6.63 0.50 -17.90
N VAL A 287 6.87 -0.01 -19.10
CA VAL A 287 7.81 0.59 -20.06
C VAL A 287 7.34 1.98 -20.48
N LEU A 288 6.04 2.14 -20.74
CA LEU A 288 5.47 3.43 -21.13
C LEU A 288 5.50 4.43 -19.96
N TRP A 289 5.05 4.01 -18.78
CA TRP A 289 5.06 4.80 -17.55
C TRP A 289 6.48 5.30 -17.21
N ALA A 290 7.48 4.40 -17.21
CA ALA A 290 8.87 4.74 -16.92
C ALA A 290 9.46 5.76 -17.90
N GLY A 291 8.97 5.80 -19.15
CA GLY A 291 9.36 6.78 -20.17
C GLY A 291 8.70 8.14 -20.02
N ASN A 292 7.59 8.25 -19.30
CA ASN A 292 6.77 9.44 -19.21
C ASN A 292 7.13 10.32 -17.99
N THR A 293 8.33 10.86 -17.95
CA THR A 293 8.88 11.59 -16.79
C THR A 293 8.42 13.06 -16.70
N GLY A 294 7.66 13.55 -17.68
CA GLY A 294 7.28 14.97 -17.83
C GLY A 294 6.01 15.38 -17.08
N LEU A 295 5.27 14.46 -16.49
CA LEU A 295 3.96 14.72 -15.89
C LEU A 295 4.06 15.53 -14.60
N SER A 296 3.06 16.41 -14.38
CA SER A 296 2.86 17.14 -13.11
C SER A 296 2.12 16.32 -12.07
N VAL A 297 1.26 15.39 -12.49
CA VAL A 297 0.56 14.40 -11.66
C VAL A 297 0.95 13.02 -12.13
N ASP A 298 1.38 12.17 -11.20
CA ASP A 298 1.81 10.81 -11.48
C ASP A 298 1.15 9.83 -10.50
N TYR A 299 1.24 8.54 -10.81
CA TYR A 299 0.62 7.52 -9.99
C TYR A 299 1.31 6.16 -10.15
N ILE A 300 1.22 5.37 -9.10
CA ILE A 300 1.49 3.94 -9.08
C ILE A 300 0.15 3.26 -8.74
N ASN A 301 -0.19 2.17 -9.41
CA ASN A 301 -1.38 1.39 -9.08
C ASN A 301 -1.22 -0.01 -9.66
N GLY A 302 -1.15 -1.02 -8.81
CA GLY A 302 -0.96 -2.39 -9.28
C GLY A 302 -0.52 -3.37 -8.20
N PHE A 303 -0.06 -4.53 -8.63
CA PHE A 303 0.60 -5.52 -7.81
C PHE A 303 2.11 -5.32 -7.98
N ILE A 304 2.77 -4.72 -6.96
CA ILE A 304 4.10 -4.12 -7.09
C ILE A 304 5.15 -4.84 -6.24
N GLU A 305 4.98 -4.81 -4.90
CA GLU A 305 6.00 -5.22 -3.97
C GLU A 305 5.97 -6.73 -3.69
N THR A 306 7.10 -7.41 -3.84
CA THR A 306 7.18 -8.86 -3.70
C THR A 306 7.76 -9.34 -2.37
N TYR A 307 8.23 -8.46 -1.51
CA TYR A 307 8.82 -8.85 -0.21
C TYR A 307 7.81 -9.44 0.78
N GLY A 308 6.51 -9.27 0.54
CA GLY A 308 5.44 -9.94 1.30
C GLY A 308 5.27 -11.43 0.98
N ASP A 309 5.92 -11.91 -0.08
CA ASP A 309 5.96 -13.32 -0.46
C ASP A 309 7.31 -13.94 -0.05
N PRO A 310 7.34 -15.06 0.71
CA PRO A 310 8.60 -15.71 1.09
C PRO A 310 9.44 -16.19 -0.10
N LEU A 311 8.84 -16.43 -1.27
CA LEU A 311 9.53 -16.79 -2.51
C LEU A 311 9.86 -15.57 -3.39
N GLY A 312 9.38 -14.37 -3.05
CA GLY A 312 9.61 -13.15 -3.82
C GLY A 312 8.94 -13.13 -5.20
N MET A 313 7.89 -13.91 -5.42
CA MET A 313 7.19 -14.05 -6.70
C MET A 313 5.86 -13.32 -6.75
N LYS A 314 5.12 -13.32 -5.64
CA LYS A 314 3.78 -12.74 -5.54
C LYS A 314 3.87 -11.30 -5.07
N ALA A 315 3.15 -10.40 -5.76
CA ALA A 315 3.16 -9.00 -5.38
C ALA A 315 1.93 -8.59 -4.56
N THR A 316 2.18 -7.77 -3.55
CA THR A 316 1.15 -7.04 -2.83
C THR A 316 0.59 -5.91 -3.69
N TRP A 317 -0.67 -5.58 -3.45
CA TRP A 317 -1.31 -4.46 -4.10
C TRP A 317 -0.91 -3.13 -3.46
N GLU A 318 -0.54 -2.16 -4.31
CA GLU A 318 -0.14 -0.83 -3.91
C GLU A 318 -0.71 0.24 -4.84
N SER A 319 -0.95 1.43 -4.31
CA SER A 319 -1.23 2.63 -5.10
C SER A 319 -0.69 3.87 -4.42
N VAL A 320 0.01 4.69 -5.20
CA VAL A 320 0.48 6.01 -4.80
C VAL A 320 -0.06 7.02 -5.82
N VAL A 321 -0.54 8.16 -5.35
CA VAL A 321 -0.92 9.30 -6.21
C VAL A 321 -0.16 10.51 -5.73
N ASP A 322 0.57 11.14 -6.62
CA ASP A 322 1.40 12.29 -6.30
C ASP A 322 1.34 13.41 -7.35
N TYR A 323 1.87 14.55 -6.97
CA TYR A 323 2.11 15.67 -7.89
C TYR A 323 3.47 16.30 -7.61
N LYS A 324 4.10 16.82 -8.67
CA LYS A 324 5.44 17.42 -8.58
C LYS A 324 5.42 18.72 -7.79
N ASP A 325 6.36 18.87 -6.86
CA ASP A 325 6.81 20.17 -6.37
C ASP A 325 7.74 20.79 -7.41
N MET A 326 7.22 21.68 -8.23
CA MET A 326 7.96 22.27 -9.36
C MET A 326 9.17 23.08 -8.90
N GLU A 327 9.08 23.78 -7.76
CA GLU A 327 10.19 24.57 -7.21
C GLU A 327 11.30 23.68 -6.64
N ALA A 328 10.93 22.65 -5.89
CA ALA A 328 11.90 21.71 -5.34
C ALA A 328 12.52 20.85 -6.46
N SER A 329 11.72 20.40 -7.43
CA SER A 329 12.19 19.60 -8.57
C SER A 329 13.18 20.40 -9.46
N LYS A 330 12.98 21.71 -9.63
CA LYS A 330 13.95 22.57 -10.33
C LYS A 330 15.31 22.61 -9.63
N ARG A 331 15.34 22.54 -8.29
CA ARG A 331 16.60 22.47 -7.54
C ARG A 331 17.29 21.11 -7.69
N THR A 332 16.52 20.02 -7.79
CA THR A 332 17.04 18.66 -7.94
C THR A 332 17.39 18.30 -9.39
N SER A 333 16.95 19.08 -10.40
CA SER A 333 17.27 18.82 -11.82
C SER A 333 18.78 18.76 -12.09
N ILE A 334 19.57 19.46 -11.28
CA ILE A 334 21.04 19.39 -11.35
C ILE A 334 21.58 17.95 -11.17
N ILE A 335 20.87 17.10 -10.43
CA ILE A 335 21.25 15.68 -10.27
C ILE A 335 21.04 14.96 -11.61
N THR A 336 19.91 15.17 -12.26
CA THR A 336 19.59 14.59 -13.56
C THR A 336 20.59 15.06 -14.63
N GLU A 337 20.89 16.36 -14.67
CA GLU A 337 21.82 16.97 -15.61
C GLU A 337 23.26 16.43 -15.46
N ASN A 338 23.63 16.01 -14.26
CA ASN A 338 24.94 15.46 -13.92
C ASN A 338 24.95 13.94 -13.72
N ALA A 339 23.91 13.23 -14.13
CA ALA A 339 23.79 11.79 -13.90
C ALA A 339 24.97 11.01 -14.49
N GLN A 340 25.48 11.39 -15.67
CA GLN A 340 26.66 10.77 -16.26
C GLN A 340 27.92 11.00 -15.43
N TRP A 341 28.09 12.19 -14.85
CA TRP A 341 29.23 12.46 -13.96
C TRP A 341 29.22 11.57 -12.73
N PHE A 342 28.03 11.33 -12.12
CA PHE A 342 27.91 10.42 -10.98
C PHE A 342 28.24 8.97 -11.38
N GLU A 343 27.82 8.52 -12.54
CA GLU A 343 28.15 7.18 -13.05
C GLU A 343 29.66 7.05 -13.24
N ASP A 344 30.30 8.01 -13.93
CA ASP A 344 31.72 8.00 -14.26
C ASP A 344 32.62 8.07 -13.01
N ASN A 345 32.14 8.71 -11.94
CA ASN A 345 32.87 8.88 -10.68
C ASN A 345 32.38 7.96 -9.56
N SER A 346 31.48 7.02 -9.85
CA SER A 346 31.02 6.05 -8.85
C SER A 346 32.14 5.08 -8.44
N PRO A 347 32.08 4.44 -7.24
CA PRO A 347 33.05 3.44 -6.80
C PRO A 347 32.88 2.08 -7.50
N VAL A 348 32.05 2.00 -8.53
CA VAL A 348 31.81 0.80 -9.33
C VAL A 348 32.99 0.59 -10.28
N ASP A 349 33.41 -0.68 -10.46
CA ASP A 349 34.45 -1.05 -11.43
C ASP A 349 34.08 -0.53 -12.83
N PRO A 350 35.02 0.11 -13.55
CA PRO A 350 34.74 0.72 -14.86
C PRO A 350 34.09 -0.22 -15.89
N GLN A 351 34.34 -1.52 -15.84
CA GLN A 351 33.73 -2.50 -16.76
C GLN A 351 32.22 -2.65 -16.59
N TYR A 352 31.65 -2.23 -15.44
CA TYR A 352 30.22 -2.29 -15.14
C TYR A 352 29.52 -0.94 -15.23
N ARG A 353 30.27 0.14 -15.52
CA ARG A 353 29.69 1.47 -15.68
C ARG A 353 28.94 1.59 -17.00
N LYS A 354 27.86 2.36 -16.98
CA LYS A 354 27.07 2.66 -18.19
C LYS A 354 27.81 3.70 -19.04
N GLU A 355 28.03 3.39 -20.31
CA GLU A 355 28.59 4.36 -21.28
C GLU A 355 27.72 5.61 -21.40
N LYS A 356 26.40 5.43 -21.27
CA LYS A 356 25.41 6.51 -21.30
C LYS A 356 24.33 6.26 -20.28
N VAL A 357 24.19 7.19 -19.36
CA VAL A 357 23.08 7.20 -18.39
C VAL A 357 21.84 7.81 -19.05
N THR A 358 20.73 7.08 -18.99
CA THR A 358 19.42 7.50 -19.50
C THR A 358 18.33 7.17 -18.49
N GLY A 359 17.19 7.86 -18.55
CA GLY A 359 16.02 7.57 -17.73
C GLY A 359 16.14 8.03 -16.27
N VAL A 360 17.12 8.87 -15.93
CA VAL A 360 17.21 9.44 -14.58
C VAL A 360 16.38 10.72 -14.51
N ALA A 361 15.41 10.76 -13.61
CA ALA A 361 14.62 11.94 -13.30
C ALA A 361 14.61 12.16 -11.79
N ALA A 362 15.28 13.22 -11.31
CA ALA A 362 15.24 13.62 -9.91
C ALA A 362 14.10 14.63 -9.71
N SER A 363 12.93 14.13 -9.36
CA SER A 363 11.75 14.94 -9.03
C SER A 363 11.47 14.92 -7.55
N VAL A 364 10.98 16.04 -7.00
CA VAL A 364 10.39 16.11 -5.68
C VAL A 364 8.87 16.06 -5.84
N ILE A 365 8.24 15.19 -5.11
CA ILE A 365 6.79 14.95 -5.18
C ILE A 365 6.12 15.21 -3.84
N ASN A 366 4.85 15.56 -3.89
CA ASN A 366 3.94 15.60 -2.76
C ASN A 366 2.94 14.44 -2.94
N VAL A 367 2.97 13.47 -2.03
CA VAL A 367 2.06 12.34 -2.07
C VAL A 367 0.69 12.78 -1.60
N ALA A 368 -0.30 12.74 -2.49
CA ALA A 368 -1.68 13.08 -2.20
C ALA A 368 -2.46 11.90 -1.62
N MET A 369 -2.13 10.68 -2.04
CA MET A 369 -2.76 9.44 -1.59
C MET A 369 -1.76 8.30 -1.59
N LEU A 370 -1.77 7.49 -0.54
CA LEU A 370 -1.08 6.21 -0.43
C LEU A 370 -2.12 5.16 -0.06
N GLY A 371 -2.21 4.10 -0.82
CA GLY A 371 -3.07 2.94 -0.57
C GLY A 371 -2.28 1.66 -0.81
N GLY A 372 -2.49 0.66 0.05
CA GLY A 372 -1.78 -0.62 -0.07
C GLY A 372 -0.57 -0.71 0.87
N ASP A 373 0.49 -1.29 0.39
CA ASP A 373 1.69 -1.62 1.19
C ASP A 373 2.59 -0.42 1.48
#